data_7ce4e1acf5bfd1426db72b9c61937b15
#
_entry.id   7ce4e1acf5bfd1426db72b9c61937b15
#
_cell.length_a   1.000
_cell.length_b   1.000
_cell.length_c   1.000
_cell.angle_alpha   90.00
_cell.angle_beta   90.00
_cell.angle_gamma   90.00
#
_symmetry.space_group_name_H-M   'P 1'
#
loop_
_entity.id
_entity.type
_entity.pdbx_description
1 polymer ?
#
loop_
_entity_poly.entity_id
_entity_poly.type
_entity_poly.pdbx_seq_one_letter_code
_entity_poly.pdbx_strand_id
1 'polypeptide(L)'
;MEVQYHDYLQLEKILEAQFPESDKHKMPAHDEMLFIIIHQAYELWFKQLHHEVDSIAGIMSQPALNDNSPELQTVVHRLNRSVTILRVLVHQIDIMETMTPMDFLDFRDMLRPASGFQSWQFKELEAKLGLKFEQRH
;
A
#
# COMPACT_ATOMS: atom_id res chain seq x y z
N MET A 1 15.74 9.05 -27.13
CA MET A 1 14.27 9.22 -26.94
C MET A 1 14.07 9.90 -25.60
N GLU A 2 13.38 11.01 -25.57
CA GLU A 2 13.11 11.70 -24.29
C GLU A 2 12.03 10.98 -23.52
N VAL A 3 12.21 10.86 -22.20
CA VAL A 3 11.25 10.21 -21.31
C VAL A 3 10.07 11.15 -21.08
N GLN A 4 8.87 10.73 -21.42
CA GLN A 4 7.65 11.49 -21.19
C GLN A 4 7.05 11.11 -19.83
N TYR A 5 6.55 12.09 -19.09
CA TYR A 5 5.95 11.89 -17.75
C TYR A 5 4.85 10.82 -17.75
N HIS A 6 3.93 10.91 -18.70
CA HIS A 6 2.81 9.99 -18.84
C HIS A 6 3.28 8.54 -19.05
N ASP A 7 4.23 8.34 -19.97
CA ASP A 7 4.74 7.02 -20.32
C ASP A 7 5.61 6.43 -19.20
N TYR A 8 6.43 7.27 -18.59
CA TYR A 8 7.29 6.85 -17.48
C TYR A 8 6.47 6.34 -16.27
N LEU A 9 5.42 7.04 -15.91
CA LEU A 9 4.55 6.66 -14.79
C LEU A 9 3.48 5.62 -15.18
N GLN A 10 3.37 5.25 -16.45
CA GLN A 10 2.32 4.35 -16.93
C GLN A 10 0.92 4.83 -16.51
N LEU A 11 0.67 6.15 -16.64
CA LEU A 11 -0.56 6.77 -16.12
C LEU A 11 -1.82 6.14 -16.69
N GLU A 12 -1.83 5.78 -17.97
CA GLU A 12 -2.96 5.11 -18.60
C GLU A 12 -3.37 3.83 -17.87
N LYS A 13 -2.37 3.03 -17.42
CA LYS A 13 -2.66 1.81 -16.66
C LYS A 13 -3.18 2.06 -15.26
N ILE A 14 -2.68 3.12 -14.61
CA ILE A 14 -3.05 3.43 -13.22
C ILE A 14 -4.42 4.11 -13.15
N LEU A 15 -4.65 5.09 -14.03
CA LEU A 15 -5.87 5.90 -14.01
C LEU A 15 -7.09 5.17 -14.59
N GLU A 16 -6.88 4.10 -15.35
CA GLU A 16 -7.94 3.27 -15.93
C GLU A 16 -8.11 1.92 -15.21
N ALA A 17 -7.57 1.79 -13.99
CA ALA A 17 -7.59 0.55 -13.22
C ALA A 17 -8.71 0.47 -12.18
N GLN A 18 -9.74 1.33 -12.26
CA GLN A 18 -10.87 1.34 -11.33
C GLN A 18 -12.15 0.88 -12.03
N PHE A 19 -12.74 -0.21 -11.53
CA PHE A 19 -13.94 -0.82 -12.10
C PHE A 19 -14.98 -1.06 -11.00
N PRO A 20 -15.80 -0.05 -10.67
CA PRO A 20 -16.79 -0.17 -9.60
C PRO A 20 -17.78 -1.33 -9.83
N GLU A 21 -17.99 -2.16 -8.83
CA GLU A 21 -18.98 -3.23 -8.87
C GLU A 21 -20.41 -2.67 -8.93
N SER A 22 -20.67 -1.53 -8.27
CA SER A 22 -21.97 -0.87 -8.32
C SER A 22 -22.37 -0.46 -9.74
N ASP A 23 -21.42 -0.04 -10.58
CA ASP A 23 -21.68 0.27 -11.99
C ASP A 23 -22.07 -0.98 -12.77
N LYS A 24 -21.39 -2.11 -12.52
CA LYS A 24 -21.72 -3.40 -13.16
C LYS A 24 -23.13 -3.87 -12.80
N HIS A 25 -23.55 -3.59 -11.57
CA HIS A 25 -24.91 -3.90 -11.08
C HIS A 25 -25.95 -2.86 -11.47
N LYS A 26 -25.58 -1.81 -12.21
CA LYS A 26 -26.45 -0.69 -12.60
C LYS A 26 -27.08 0.05 -11.42
N MET A 27 -26.35 0.07 -10.30
CA MET A 27 -26.71 0.78 -9.06
C MET A 27 -25.51 1.62 -8.60
N PRO A 28 -25.10 2.65 -9.38
CA PRO A 28 -23.86 3.36 -9.14
C PRO A 28 -23.83 4.00 -7.75
N ALA A 29 -22.75 3.78 -7.02
CA ALA A 29 -22.47 4.35 -5.72
C ALA A 29 -21.25 5.26 -5.82
N HIS A 30 -21.40 6.54 -5.57
CA HIS A 30 -20.34 7.55 -5.75
C HIS A 30 -19.08 7.21 -4.97
N ASP A 31 -19.20 6.78 -3.73
CA ASP A 31 -18.08 6.60 -2.82
C ASP A 31 -17.31 5.29 -3.04
N GLU A 32 -17.81 4.40 -3.90
CA GLU A 32 -17.05 3.21 -4.27
C GLU A 32 -15.74 3.56 -4.98
N MET A 33 -15.71 4.63 -5.78
CA MET A 33 -14.47 5.11 -6.39
C MET A 33 -13.43 5.49 -5.34
N LEU A 34 -13.82 6.21 -4.29
CA LEU A 34 -12.95 6.53 -3.16
C LEU A 34 -12.43 5.27 -2.48
N PHE A 35 -13.30 4.31 -2.24
CA PHE A 35 -12.95 3.02 -1.64
C PHE A 35 -11.89 2.26 -2.46
N ILE A 36 -12.07 2.19 -3.77
CA ILE A 36 -11.11 1.54 -4.67
C ILE A 36 -9.77 2.28 -4.64
N ILE A 37 -9.76 3.58 -4.83
CA ILE A 37 -8.53 4.38 -4.93
C ILE A 37 -7.72 4.32 -3.64
N ILE A 38 -8.37 4.42 -2.47
CA ILE A 38 -7.67 4.31 -1.19
C ILE A 38 -6.96 2.97 -1.07
N HIS A 39 -7.63 1.86 -1.40
CA HIS A 39 -7.03 0.54 -1.32
C HIS A 39 -5.89 0.36 -2.33
N GLN A 40 -6.05 0.86 -3.55
CA GLN A 40 -4.99 0.86 -4.55
C GLN A 40 -3.78 1.69 -4.08
N ALA A 41 -4.01 2.85 -3.47
CA ALA A 41 -2.93 3.68 -2.92
C ALA A 41 -2.20 2.96 -1.78
N TYR A 42 -2.91 2.28 -0.86
CA TYR A 42 -2.31 1.44 0.16
C TYR A 42 -1.43 0.35 -0.44
N GLU A 43 -1.92 -0.37 -1.44
CA GLU A 43 -1.17 -1.45 -2.09
C GLU A 43 0.11 -0.94 -2.79
N LEU A 44 0.07 0.24 -3.41
CA LEU A 44 1.24 0.87 -4.00
C LEU A 44 2.27 1.26 -2.94
N TRP A 45 1.84 1.79 -1.80
CA TRP A 45 2.74 2.08 -0.69
C TRP A 45 3.28 0.82 -0.03
N PHE A 46 2.50 -0.26 0.08
CA PHE A 46 3.02 -1.55 0.53
C PHE A 46 4.12 -2.06 -0.38
N LYS A 47 3.95 -1.93 -1.69
CA LYS A 47 4.99 -2.27 -2.67
C LYS A 47 6.27 -1.47 -2.44
N GLN A 48 6.17 -0.17 -2.20
CA GLN A 48 7.32 0.67 -1.87
C GLN A 48 7.98 0.25 -0.54
N LEU A 49 7.18 -0.05 0.47
CA LEU A 49 7.70 -0.54 1.76
C LEU A 49 8.45 -1.87 1.60
N HIS A 50 7.95 -2.80 0.81
CA HIS A 50 8.67 -4.04 0.49
C HIS A 50 10.01 -3.74 -0.18
N HIS A 51 10.03 -2.81 -1.13
CA HIS A 51 11.26 -2.39 -1.80
C HIS A 51 12.30 -1.85 -0.82
N GLU A 52 11.90 -1.01 0.13
CA GLU A 52 12.79 -0.46 1.17
C GLU A 52 13.25 -1.55 2.15
N VAL A 53 12.33 -2.34 2.69
CA VAL A 53 12.62 -3.38 3.69
C VAL A 53 13.53 -4.47 3.11
N ASP A 54 13.27 -4.92 1.89
CA ASP A 54 14.11 -5.93 1.23
C ASP A 54 15.54 -5.43 1.01
N SER A 55 15.68 -4.14 0.65
CA SER A 55 16.99 -3.52 0.50
C SER A 55 17.74 -3.43 1.83
N ILE A 56 17.05 -3.07 2.91
CA ILE A 56 17.62 -3.03 4.26
C ILE A 56 18.07 -4.43 4.70
N ALA A 57 17.23 -5.43 4.52
CA ALA A 57 17.54 -6.82 4.85
C ALA A 57 18.76 -7.32 4.07
N GLY A 58 18.87 -6.96 2.79
CA GLY A 58 20.02 -7.30 1.96
C GLY A 58 21.32 -6.70 2.49
N ILE A 59 21.32 -5.44 2.89
CA ILE A 59 22.49 -4.78 3.48
C ILE A 59 22.85 -5.43 4.82
N MET A 60 21.86 -5.62 5.70
CA MET A 60 22.08 -6.16 7.05
C MET A 60 22.53 -7.62 7.03
N SER A 61 22.33 -8.33 5.94
CA SER A 61 22.77 -9.73 5.77
C SER A 61 24.22 -9.87 5.29
N GLN A 62 24.93 -8.77 5.03
CA GLN A 62 26.31 -8.80 4.55
C GLN A 62 27.26 -9.26 5.67
N PRO A 63 28.14 -10.27 5.43
CA PRO A 63 29.02 -10.83 6.48
C PRO A 63 30.06 -9.84 7.02
N ALA A 64 30.48 -8.87 6.20
CA ALA A 64 31.50 -7.88 6.53
C ALA A 64 30.93 -6.62 7.18
N LEU A 65 29.61 -6.55 7.42
CA LEU A 65 28.97 -5.39 8.02
C LEU A 65 29.39 -5.24 9.49
N ASN A 66 29.78 -4.03 9.87
CA ASN A 66 30.11 -3.65 11.24
C ASN A 66 29.63 -2.23 11.55
N ASP A 67 29.76 -1.79 12.80
CA ASP A 67 29.25 -0.50 13.28
C ASP A 67 29.79 0.74 12.52
N ASN A 68 30.91 0.61 11.84
CA ASN A 68 31.54 1.67 11.07
C ASN A 68 31.27 1.58 9.56
N SER A 69 30.47 0.61 9.12
CA SER A 69 30.18 0.41 7.70
C SER A 69 29.34 1.58 7.15
N PRO A 70 29.76 2.20 6.01
CA PRO A 70 29.01 3.32 5.43
C PRO A 70 27.61 2.93 4.98
N GLU A 71 27.37 1.66 4.68
CA GLU A 71 26.07 1.12 4.30
C GLU A 71 25.00 1.28 5.38
N LEU A 72 25.41 1.39 6.66
CA LEU A 72 24.48 1.64 7.77
C LEU A 72 23.78 2.98 7.66
N GLN A 73 24.41 4.01 7.06
CA GLN A 73 23.75 5.29 6.80
C GLN A 73 22.60 5.12 5.80
N THR A 74 22.80 4.28 4.79
CA THR A 74 21.74 3.92 3.83
C THR A 74 20.59 3.20 4.52
N VAL A 75 20.89 2.27 5.42
CA VAL A 75 19.87 1.56 6.22
C VAL A 75 19.04 2.55 7.04
N VAL A 76 19.70 3.45 7.78
CA VAL A 76 19.01 4.46 8.60
C VAL A 76 18.14 5.37 7.73
N HIS A 77 18.64 5.81 6.58
CA HIS A 77 17.89 6.63 5.64
C HIS A 77 16.62 5.93 5.13
N ARG A 78 16.74 4.66 4.74
CA ARG A 78 15.62 3.87 4.22
C ARG A 78 14.62 3.49 5.31
N LEU A 79 15.08 3.23 6.54
CA LEU A 79 14.19 3.05 7.69
C LEU A 79 13.37 4.32 7.97
N ASN A 80 14.00 5.49 7.98
CA ASN A 80 13.31 6.75 8.17
C ASN A 80 12.28 7.01 7.06
N ARG A 81 12.60 6.66 5.81
CA ARG A 81 11.65 6.72 4.70
C ARG A 81 10.45 5.80 4.95
N SER A 82 10.71 4.58 5.38
CA SER A 82 9.66 3.60 5.68
C SER A 82 8.73 4.09 6.79
N VAL A 83 9.28 4.67 7.86
CA VAL A 83 8.50 5.27 8.95
C VAL A 83 7.64 6.42 8.43
N THR A 84 8.18 7.26 7.56
CA THR A 84 7.44 8.38 6.96
C THR A 84 6.28 7.88 6.10
N ILE A 85 6.49 6.84 5.29
CA ILE A 85 5.42 6.20 4.50
C ILE A 85 4.33 5.64 5.43
N LEU A 86 4.71 4.93 6.48
CA LEU A 86 3.75 4.38 7.45
C LEU A 86 2.90 5.47 8.11
N ARG A 87 3.49 6.63 8.41
CA ARG A 87 2.73 7.79 8.92
C ARG A 87 1.70 8.30 7.90
N VAL A 88 2.08 8.38 6.63
CA VAL A 88 1.16 8.75 5.55
C VAL A 88 0.01 7.75 5.47
N LEU A 89 0.28 6.44 5.57
CA LEU A 89 -0.75 5.40 5.56
C LEU A 89 -1.73 5.57 6.72
N VAL A 90 -1.25 5.90 7.91
CA VAL A 90 -2.12 6.20 9.06
C VAL A 90 -2.99 7.43 8.78
N HIS A 91 -2.43 8.49 8.21
CA HIS A 91 -3.19 9.70 7.85
C HIS A 91 -4.22 9.47 6.75
N GLN A 92 -4.02 8.52 5.86
CA GLN A 92 -5.01 8.19 4.83
C GLN A 92 -6.32 7.64 5.41
N ILE A 93 -6.30 7.14 6.64
CA ILE A 93 -7.53 6.74 7.34
C ILE A 93 -8.49 7.93 7.49
N ASP A 94 -7.98 9.14 7.68
CA ASP A 94 -8.80 10.35 7.77
C ASP A 94 -9.64 10.56 6.50
N ILE A 95 -9.10 10.22 5.34
CA ILE A 95 -9.85 10.27 4.07
C ILE A 95 -10.95 9.20 4.06
N MET A 96 -10.62 7.98 4.50
CA MET A 96 -11.60 6.88 4.58
C MET A 96 -12.77 7.25 5.52
N GLU A 97 -12.48 7.93 6.61
CA GLU A 97 -13.48 8.36 7.59
C GLU A 97 -14.45 9.41 7.06
N THR A 98 -14.14 10.06 5.92
CA THR A 98 -15.10 10.96 5.25
C THR A 98 -16.26 10.19 4.62
N MET A 99 -16.11 8.90 4.39
CA MET A 99 -17.19 8.02 3.95
C MET A 99 -18.07 7.66 5.15
N THR A 100 -19.37 8.00 5.07
CA THR A 100 -20.31 7.63 6.13
C THR A 100 -20.64 6.13 6.07
N PRO A 101 -21.10 5.51 7.18
CA PRO A 101 -21.59 4.13 7.14
C PRO A 101 -22.69 3.90 6.11
N MET A 102 -23.54 4.89 5.89
CA MET A 102 -24.62 4.83 4.88
C MET A 102 -24.07 4.78 3.47
N ASP A 103 -23.06 5.61 3.15
CA ASP A 103 -22.40 5.62 1.85
C ASP A 103 -21.76 4.24 1.55
N PHE A 104 -21.15 3.62 2.56
CA PHE A 104 -20.56 2.30 2.44
C PHE A 104 -21.60 1.20 2.21
N LEU A 105 -22.75 1.29 2.86
CA LEU A 105 -23.84 0.33 2.69
C LEU A 105 -24.38 0.26 1.27
N ASP A 106 -24.25 1.35 0.49
CA ASP A 106 -24.74 1.42 -0.89
C ASP A 106 -24.05 0.41 -1.82
N PHE A 107 -22.83 -0.01 -1.51
CA PHE A 107 -22.07 -0.96 -2.33
C PHE A 107 -21.46 -2.15 -1.59
N ARG A 108 -21.49 -2.16 -0.26
CA ARG A 108 -20.84 -3.19 0.58
C ARG A 108 -21.16 -4.61 0.16
N ASP A 109 -22.44 -4.90 -0.04
CA ASP A 109 -22.89 -6.27 -0.33
C ASP A 109 -22.45 -6.75 -1.71
N MET A 110 -22.20 -5.84 -2.64
CA MET A 110 -21.69 -6.15 -3.98
C MET A 110 -20.21 -6.56 -3.99
N LEU A 111 -19.48 -6.23 -2.91
CA LEU A 111 -18.05 -6.55 -2.79
C LEU A 111 -17.78 -7.95 -2.20
N ARG A 112 -18.79 -8.60 -1.63
CA ARG A 112 -18.59 -9.91 -1.00
C ARG A 112 -18.16 -10.98 -2.01
N PRO A 113 -17.18 -11.85 -1.67
CA PRO A 113 -16.49 -12.01 -0.37
C PRO A 113 -15.17 -11.23 -0.23
N ALA A 114 -14.92 -10.22 -1.05
CA ALA A 114 -13.67 -9.45 -0.98
C ALA A 114 -13.49 -8.73 0.37
N SER A 115 -12.26 -8.69 0.86
CA SER A 115 -11.90 -8.11 2.14
C SER A 115 -10.46 -7.61 2.15
N GLY A 116 -10.19 -6.52 2.85
CA GLY A 116 -8.84 -6.03 3.10
C GLY A 116 -7.93 -7.05 3.80
N PHE A 117 -8.50 -7.99 4.56
CA PHE A 117 -7.75 -9.12 5.15
C PHE A 117 -7.14 -10.05 4.09
N GLN A 118 -7.51 -9.92 2.82
CA GLN A 118 -6.93 -10.68 1.72
C GLN A 118 -5.65 -10.02 1.15
N SER A 119 -5.24 -8.85 1.64
CA SER A 119 -4.00 -8.23 1.21
C SER A 119 -2.79 -9.07 1.58
N TRP A 120 -2.24 -9.79 0.61
CA TRP A 120 -1.03 -10.59 0.81
C TRP A 120 0.20 -9.70 1.01
N GLN A 121 0.26 -8.52 0.38
CA GLN A 121 1.36 -7.59 0.58
C GLN A 121 1.44 -7.11 2.04
N PHE A 122 0.30 -6.78 2.65
CA PHE A 122 0.26 -6.37 4.06
C PHE A 122 0.73 -7.49 4.98
N LYS A 123 0.24 -8.72 4.79
CA LYS A 123 0.63 -9.89 5.58
C LYS A 123 2.12 -10.22 5.45
N GLU A 124 2.65 -10.13 4.24
CA GLU A 124 4.06 -10.35 3.98
C GLU A 124 4.93 -9.25 4.63
N LEU A 125 4.48 -8.00 4.60
CA LEU A 125 5.15 -6.90 5.27
C LEU A 125 5.23 -7.10 6.78
N GLU A 126 4.12 -7.50 7.42
CA GLU A 126 4.10 -7.84 8.85
C GLU A 126 5.13 -8.92 9.17
N ALA A 127 5.22 -9.96 8.34
CA ALA A 127 6.20 -11.03 8.50
C ALA A 127 7.64 -10.53 8.37
N LYS A 128 7.94 -9.71 7.37
CA LYS A 128 9.27 -9.13 7.15
C LYS A 128 9.70 -8.21 8.29
N LEU A 129 8.76 -7.52 8.92
CA LEU A 129 9.00 -6.66 10.07
C LEU A 129 9.13 -7.42 11.39
N GLY A 130 9.03 -8.75 11.35
CA GLY A 130 9.28 -9.62 12.51
C GLY A 130 8.08 -9.86 13.41
N LEU A 131 6.87 -9.48 13.00
CA LEU A 131 5.68 -9.80 13.78
C LEU A 131 5.47 -11.31 13.84
N LYS A 132 5.25 -11.85 15.04
CA LYS A 132 4.97 -13.26 15.23
C LYS A 132 3.62 -13.62 14.63
N PHE A 133 3.46 -14.89 14.26
CA PHE A 133 2.24 -15.35 13.59
C PHE A 133 0.96 -14.97 14.35
N GLU A 134 0.95 -15.13 15.66
CA GLU A 134 -0.19 -14.79 16.52
C GLU A 134 -0.47 -13.27 16.64
N GLN A 135 0.44 -12.43 16.15
CA GLN A 135 0.31 -10.97 16.18
C GLN A 135 -0.08 -10.39 14.81
N ARG A 136 -0.22 -11.24 13.79
CA ARG A 136 -0.53 -10.82 12.41
C ARG A 136 -2.04 -10.80 12.18
N HIS A 137 -2.47 -9.94 11.27
CA HIS A 137 -3.88 -9.77 10.89
C HIS A 137 -4.27 -10.60 9.66
#